data_4e70c72412fe7c032b55b1787414abee
#
_entry.id   4e70c72412fe7c032b55b1787414abee
#
_cell.length_a   1.000
_cell.length_b   1.000
_cell.length_c   1.000
_cell.angle_alpha   90.00
_cell.angle_beta   90.00
_cell.angle_gamma   90.00
#
_symmetry.space_group_name_H-M   'P 1'
#
loop_
_entity.id
_entity.type
_entity.pdbx_description
1 polymer ?
#
loop_
_entity_poly.entity_id
_entity_poly.type
_entity_poly.pdbx_seq_one_letter_code
_entity_poly.pdbx_strand_id
1 'polypeptide(L)'
;MKDEIKSAPKTPRKKASTATARSKSGAQSAKPRELNFAQWAPPTDERVDVDPENVLAHRVAELVAQETTGQSLEVADIGCGSGALGRILGESSPHLQIDGIDISKSLLALAEKALRSDGTPCYRELLDADLTKPVYFAANHYDLLVSCGLFAPGLLGASDLVAMVQSVKARGRVIVGIDKSHFDNAAFTIVIREAVWDGIITEPTYTEVDIFDVNSDRFGEKALIAQFTKVPTLND
;
A
#
# COMPACT_ATOMS: atom_id res chain seq x y z
N MET A 1 -75.21 -33.41 30.70
CA MET A 1 -75.13 -33.23 29.22
C MET A 1 -73.66 -32.99 28.89
N LYS A 2 -73.04 -33.96 28.24
CA LYS A 2 -71.65 -34.01 27.90
C LYS A 2 -71.54 -33.69 26.41
N ASP A 3 -70.90 -32.59 26.03
CA ASP A 3 -70.64 -32.31 24.64
C ASP A 3 -69.19 -32.73 24.33
N GLU A 4 -69.06 -33.66 23.42
CA GLU A 4 -67.81 -34.17 22.85
C GLU A 4 -67.29 -33.21 21.81
N ILE A 5 -66.08 -32.75 21.99
CA ILE A 5 -65.39 -31.99 20.95
C ILE A 5 -64.54 -32.96 20.13
N LYS A 6 -64.94 -33.16 18.86
CA LYS A 6 -64.23 -33.97 17.86
C LYS A 6 -62.90 -33.40 17.50
N SER A 7 -61.83 -34.17 17.59
CA SER A 7 -60.51 -33.87 17.13
C SER A 7 -60.42 -33.89 15.60
N ALA A 8 -59.77 -32.84 15.00
CA ALA A 8 -59.44 -32.75 13.57
C ALA A 8 -58.19 -33.59 13.25
N PRO A 9 -58.08 -34.12 12.02
CA PRO A 9 -57.00 -35.03 11.63
C PRO A 9 -55.68 -34.25 11.35
N LYS A 10 -54.55 -34.83 11.82
CA LYS A 10 -53.19 -34.35 11.58
C LYS A 10 -52.75 -34.68 10.16
N THR A 11 -52.47 -33.65 9.36
CA THR A 11 -51.82 -33.75 8.05
C THR A 11 -50.31 -34.03 8.20
N PRO A 12 -49.69 -34.91 7.41
CA PRO A 12 -48.25 -35.20 7.51
C PRO A 12 -47.43 -34.11 6.89
N ARG A 13 -46.49 -33.52 7.65
CA ARG A 13 -45.46 -32.60 7.18
C ARG A 13 -44.51 -33.31 6.21
N LYS A 14 -44.52 -32.96 4.93
CA LYS A 14 -43.47 -33.27 3.96
C LYS A 14 -42.19 -32.57 4.37
N LYS A 15 -41.12 -33.35 4.62
CA LYS A 15 -39.75 -32.87 4.75
C LYS A 15 -39.29 -32.39 3.38
N ALA A 16 -39.13 -31.09 3.19
CA ALA A 16 -38.44 -30.51 2.04
C ALA A 16 -36.93 -30.60 2.30
N SER A 17 -36.28 -31.49 1.59
CA SER A 17 -34.83 -31.56 1.45
C SER A 17 -34.44 -30.54 0.40
N THR A 18 -33.95 -29.38 0.81
CA THR A 18 -33.24 -28.44 -0.06
C THR A 18 -31.76 -28.61 0.17
N ALA A 19 -31.16 -29.53 -0.57
CA ALA A 19 -29.71 -29.53 -0.78
C ALA A 19 -29.36 -28.38 -1.68
N THR A 20 -28.91 -27.26 -1.09
CA THR A 20 -28.34 -26.15 -1.84
C THR A 20 -26.94 -26.57 -2.31
N ALA A 21 -26.83 -26.90 -3.60
CA ALA A 21 -25.56 -27.12 -4.24
C ALA A 21 -24.76 -25.80 -4.16
N ARG A 22 -23.72 -25.77 -3.32
CA ARG A 22 -22.68 -24.77 -3.36
C ARG A 22 -21.96 -24.93 -4.71
N SER A 23 -22.22 -24.02 -5.63
CA SER A 23 -21.40 -23.85 -6.81
C SER A 23 -19.99 -23.49 -6.35
N LYS A 24 -19.04 -24.41 -6.55
CA LYS A 24 -17.63 -24.12 -6.50
C LYS A 24 -17.36 -23.15 -7.67
N SER A 25 -17.32 -21.84 -7.40
CA SER A 25 -16.73 -20.89 -8.31
C SER A 25 -15.26 -21.26 -8.42
N GLY A 26 -14.88 -21.83 -9.56
CA GLY A 26 -13.49 -22.11 -9.87
C GLY A 26 -12.71 -20.81 -9.81
N ALA A 27 -11.80 -20.71 -8.87
CA ALA A 27 -10.76 -19.71 -8.90
C ALA A 27 -10.00 -19.93 -10.21
N GLN A 28 -10.32 -19.14 -11.22
CA GLN A 28 -9.45 -19.01 -12.39
C GLN A 28 -8.15 -18.44 -11.84
N SER A 29 -7.07 -19.22 -11.96
CA SER A 29 -5.73 -18.73 -11.69
C SER A 29 -5.50 -17.54 -12.61
N ALA A 30 -5.52 -16.34 -12.06
CA ALA A 30 -5.14 -15.14 -12.77
C ALA A 30 -3.73 -15.40 -13.36
N LYS A 31 -3.56 -15.11 -14.66
CA LYS A 31 -2.22 -15.17 -15.28
C LYS A 31 -1.29 -14.28 -14.44
N PRO A 32 -0.03 -14.68 -14.25
CA PRO A 32 0.96 -13.83 -13.59
C PRO A 32 0.90 -12.45 -14.23
N ARG A 33 0.76 -11.41 -13.42
CA ARG A 33 0.73 -10.04 -13.88
C ARG A 33 2.16 -9.71 -14.34
N GLU A 34 2.36 -9.52 -15.64
CA GLU A 34 3.64 -9.01 -16.14
C GLU A 34 3.72 -7.53 -15.73
N LEU A 35 4.47 -7.26 -14.67
CA LEU A 35 4.79 -5.91 -14.26
C LEU A 35 6.03 -5.47 -15.03
N ASN A 36 5.91 -4.37 -15.75
CA ASN A 36 7.01 -3.87 -16.59
C ASN A 36 7.94 -2.94 -15.79
N PHE A 37 8.63 -3.48 -14.80
CA PHE A 37 9.61 -2.72 -14.02
C PHE A 37 10.78 -2.19 -14.87
N ALA A 38 11.07 -2.84 -16.03
CA ALA A 38 12.20 -2.47 -16.89
C ALA A 38 12.07 -1.05 -17.47
N GLN A 39 10.87 -0.51 -17.62
CA GLN A 39 10.67 0.86 -18.12
C GLN A 39 10.98 1.93 -17.05
N TRP A 40 11.04 1.53 -15.78
CA TRP A 40 11.32 2.40 -14.64
C TRP A 40 12.75 2.27 -14.12
N ALA A 41 13.39 1.12 -14.39
CA ALA A 41 14.81 0.96 -14.12
C ALA A 41 15.60 1.50 -15.33
N PRO A 42 16.36 2.58 -15.21
CA PRO A 42 17.21 3.04 -16.31
C PRO A 42 18.18 1.94 -16.71
N PRO A 43 18.42 1.72 -18.01
CA PRO A 43 19.25 0.61 -18.49
C PRO A 43 20.74 0.77 -18.15
N THR A 44 21.17 1.87 -17.58
CA THR A 44 22.58 2.13 -17.27
C THR A 44 22.75 2.97 -16.01
N ASP A 45 23.82 2.71 -15.34
CA ASP A 45 24.39 3.09 -14.06
C ASP A 45 24.52 4.61 -13.78
N GLU A 46 24.15 5.51 -14.68
CA GLU A 46 24.69 6.86 -14.66
C GLU A 46 23.76 7.98 -14.20
N ARG A 47 22.46 7.78 -14.09
CA ARG A 47 21.54 8.84 -13.59
C ARG A 47 20.28 8.25 -12.96
N VAL A 48 20.35 7.91 -11.71
CA VAL A 48 19.19 7.99 -10.83
C VAL A 48 19.44 9.13 -9.85
N ASP A 49 19.74 10.28 -10.38
CA ASP A 49 19.40 11.50 -9.69
C ASP A 49 17.89 11.49 -9.52
N VAL A 50 17.45 11.75 -8.30
CA VAL A 50 16.05 12.13 -8.07
C VAL A 50 15.73 13.11 -9.17
N ASP A 51 14.77 12.78 -10.05
CA ASP A 51 14.31 13.73 -11.04
C ASP A 51 14.01 15.04 -10.27
N PRO A 52 14.82 16.10 -10.40
CA PRO A 52 14.68 17.30 -9.58
C PRO A 52 13.32 17.96 -9.79
N GLU A 53 12.64 17.60 -10.87
CA GLU A 53 11.30 18.07 -11.20
C GLU A 53 10.20 17.21 -10.56
N ASN A 54 10.54 16.02 -10.02
CA ASN A 54 9.58 15.17 -9.31
C ASN A 54 9.41 15.66 -7.86
N VAL A 55 8.32 16.39 -7.63
CA VAL A 55 8.00 16.96 -6.32
C VAL A 55 7.14 16.05 -5.43
N LEU A 56 6.65 14.95 -5.94
CA LEU A 56 5.76 14.03 -5.17
C LEU A 56 6.47 13.50 -3.91
N ALA A 57 7.74 13.12 -4.01
CA ALA A 57 8.50 12.62 -2.87
C ALA A 57 8.62 13.68 -1.75
N HIS A 58 8.80 14.95 -2.11
CA HIS A 58 8.80 16.05 -1.15
C HIS A 58 7.44 16.23 -0.47
N ARG A 59 6.34 16.10 -1.22
CA ARG A 59 4.98 16.21 -0.66
C ARG A 59 4.66 15.06 0.29
N VAL A 60 5.06 13.83 -0.05
CA VAL A 60 4.93 12.68 0.87
C VAL A 60 5.76 12.92 2.14
N ALA A 61 7.01 13.35 1.99
CA ALA A 61 7.89 13.61 3.13
C ALA A 61 7.38 14.72 4.05
N GLU A 62 6.81 15.81 3.50
CA GLU A 62 6.18 16.88 4.29
C GLU A 62 5.05 16.33 5.19
N LEU A 63 4.18 15.48 4.63
CA LEU A 63 3.11 14.86 5.41
C LEU A 63 3.65 13.90 6.48
N VAL A 64 4.67 13.10 6.14
CA VAL A 64 5.35 12.24 7.12
C VAL A 64 5.92 13.06 8.27
N ALA A 65 6.64 14.16 7.98
CA ALA A 65 7.23 15.02 9.00
C ALA A 65 6.18 15.63 9.93
N GLN A 66 5.04 16.06 9.38
CA GLN A 66 3.92 16.61 10.18
C GLN A 66 3.35 15.56 11.14
N GLU A 67 3.19 14.32 10.67
CA GLU A 67 2.57 13.22 11.40
C GLU A 67 3.51 12.55 12.42
N THR A 68 4.85 12.68 12.26
CA THR A 68 5.82 11.92 13.04
C THR A 68 6.71 12.75 13.94
N THR A 69 6.40 14.03 14.13
CA THR A 69 7.24 15.00 14.86
C THR A 69 7.84 14.41 16.15
N GLY A 70 9.16 14.27 16.19
CA GLY A 70 9.92 13.84 17.37
C GLY A 70 9.73 12.37 17.77
N GLN A 71 9.03 11.55 16.97
CA GLN A 71 8.80 10.14 17.27
C GLN A 71 9.84 9.27 16.56
N SER A 72 10.51 8.38 17.30
CA SER A 72 11.35 7.34 16.68
C SER A 72 10.45 6.20 16.23
N LEU A 73 10.28 6.06 14.92
CA LEU A 73 9.37 5.10 14.30
C LEU A 73 10.11 4.18 13.34
N GLU A 74 9.66 2.92 13.28
CA GLU A 74 10.02 1.94 12.26
C GLU A 74 9.23 2.22 10.98
N VAL A 75 9.91 2.53 9.88
CA VAL A 75 9.29 2.95 8.62
C VAL A 75 9.64 2.01 7.49
N ALA A 76 8.63 1.55 6.74
CA ALA A 76 8.83 0.85 5.47
C ALA A 76 8.65 1.82 4.30
N ASP A 77 9.70 2.04 3.51
CA ASP A 77 9.64 2.73 2.20
C ASP A 77 9.49 1.67 1.11
N ILE A 78 8.24 1.40 0.69
CA ILE A 78 7.92 0.35 -0.28
C ILE A 78 8.02 0.87 -1.73
N GLY A 79 8.78 0.14 -2.56
CA GLY A 79 9.17 0.60 -3.87
C GLY A 79 10.13 1.78 -3.77
N CYS A 80 11.13 1.68 -2.89
CA CYS A 80 12.04 2.79 -2.55
C CYS A 80 12.89 3.25 -3.74
N GLY A 81 13.02 2.40 -4.78
CA GLY A 81 13.80 2.71 -5.97
C GLY A 81 15.24 3.06 -5.63
N SER A 82 15.73 4.18 -6.16
CA SER A 82 17.06 4.72 -5.88
C SER A 82 17.17 5.49 -4.57
N GLY A 83 16.10 5.50 -3.75
CA GLY A 83 16.13 6.12 -2.44
C GLY A 83 15.76 7.62 -2.40
N ALA A 84 14.97 8.09 -3.35
CA ALA A 84 14.55 9.48 -3.41
C ALA A 84 13.83 9.94 -2.14
N LEU A 85 12.77 9.21 -1.76
CA LEU A 85 11.99 9.52 -0.57
C LEU A 85 12.83 9.34 0.71
N GLY A 86 13.60 8.26 0.81
CA GLY A 86 14.45 8.00 1.96
C GLY A 86 15.50 9.07 2.21
N ARG A 87 16.08 9.69 1.14
CA ARG A 87 16.98 10.84 1.30
C ARG A 87 16.28 12.04 1.92
N ILE A 88 15.11 12.40 1.42
CA ILE A 88 14.34 13.53 1.94
C ILE A 88 13.95 13.29 3.41
N LEU A 89 13.44 12.09 3.71
CA LEU A 89 13.06 11.70 5.07
C LEU A 89 14.27 11.63 6.01
N GLY A 90 15.41 11.12 5.52
CA GLY A 90 16.65 11.05 6.29
C GLY A 90 17.11 12.42 6.79
N GLU A 91 16.93 13.48 5.98
CA GLU A 91 17.25 14.85 6.35
C GLU A 91 16.17 15.52 7.18
N SER A 92 14.91 15.42 6.75
CA SER A 92 13.78 16.12 7.40
C SER A 92 13.29 15.47 8.68
N SER A 93 13.53 14.18 8.85
CA SER A 93 13.02 13.36 9.96
C SER A 93 14.07 12.33 10.42
N PRO A 94 15.25 12.78 10.92
CA PRO A 94 16.41 11.92 11.22
C PRO A 94 16.17 10.91 12.34
N HIS A 95 15.07 11.04 13.08
CA HIS A 95 14.64 10.11 14.13
C HIS A 95 13.96 8.84 13.59
N LEU A 96 13.63 8.80 12.28
CA LEU A 96 13.00 7.63 11.66
C LEU A 96 14.03 6.54 11.36
N GLN A 97 13.65 5.28 11.59
CA GLN A 97 14.39 4.07 11.22
C GLN A 97 13.76 3.54 9.92
N ILE A 98 14.38 3.82 8.78
CA ILE A 98 13.79 3.57 7.47
C ILE A 98 14.39 2.31 6.87
N ASP A 99 13.56 1.33 6.52
CA ASP A 99 13.91 0.20 5.67
C ASP A 99 13.37 0.45 4.26
N GLY A 100 14.22 0.32 3.26
CA GLY A 100 13.85 0.45 1.85
C GLY A 100 13.61 -0.92 1.22
N ILE A 101 12.51 -1.06 0.49
CA ILE A 101 12.12 -2.32 -0.13
C ILE A 101 11.90 -2.11 -1.63
N ASP A 102 12.61 -2.85 -2.47
CA ASP A 102 12.43 -2.81 -3.92
C ASP A 102 12.81 -4.17 -4.54
N ILE A 103 12.28 -4.46 -5.74
CA ILE A 103 12.64 -5.67 -6.50
C ILE A 103 13.92 -5.47 -7.33
N SER A 104 14.30 -4.23 -7.60
CA SER A 104 15.41 -3.87 -8.46
C SER A 104 16.71 -3.75 -7.68
N LYS A 105 17.57 -4.76 -7.79
CA LYS A 105 18.90 -4.74 -7.16
C LYS A 105 19.77 -3.57 -7.60
N SER A 106 19.64 -3.13 -8.85
CA SER A 106 20.38 -1.97 -9.36
C SER A 106 19.92 -0.67 -8.69
N LEU A 107 18.61 -0.51 -8.47
CA LEU A 107 18.07 0.64 -7.73
C LEU A 107 18.45 0.59 -6.25
N LEU A 108 18.37 -0.58 -5.60
CA LEU A 108 18.83 -0.76 -4.22
C LEU A 108 20.31 -0.41 -4.05
N ALA A 109 21.17 -0.78 -5.00
CA ALA A 109 22.59 -0.40 -4.98
C ALA A 109 22.82 1.12 -5.10
N LEU A 110 21.86 1.88 -5.65
CA LEU A 110 21.87 3.33 -5.65
C LEU A 110 21.32 3.88 -4.34
N ALA A 111 20.24 3.30 -3.81
CA ALA A 111 19.68 3.67 -2.52
C ALA A 111 20.68 3.48 -1.37
N GLU A 112 21.56 2.47 -1.45
CA GLU A 112 22.63 2.23 -0.47
C GLU A 112 23.62 3.42 -0.38
N LYS A 113 23.78 4.19 -1.47
CA LYS A 113 24.64 5.38 -1.52
C LYS A 113 23.92 6.64 -0.99
N ALA A 114 22.64 6.53 -0.62
CA ALA A 114 21.89 7.63 -0.05
C ALA A 114 22.35 7.89 1.39
N LEU A 115 23.08 8.99 1.57
CA LEU A 115 23.61 9.42 2.87
C LEU A 115 22.91 10.70 3.32
N ARG A 116 22.79 10.86 4.63
CA ARG A 116 22.39 12.10 5.31
C ARG A 116 23.54 13.10 5.24
N SER A 117 23.27 14.35 5.56
CA SER A 117 24.29 15.42 5.58
C SER A 117 25.43 15.16 6.58
N ASP A 118 25.17 14.36 7.61
CA ASP A 118 26.19 13.92 8.59
C ASP A 118 27.02 12.71 8.11
N GLY A 119 26.75 12.18 6.92
CA GLY A 119 27.41 11.02 6.32
C GLY A 119 26.85 9.65 6.77
N THR A 120 25.81 9.62 7.60
CA THR A 120 25.15 8.35 7.97
C THR A 120 24.19 7.88 6.88
N PRO A 121 23.96 6.54 6.73
CA PRO A 121 23.00 6.02 5.78
C PRO A 121 21.56 6.55 6.02
N CYS A 122 20.82 6.83 4.94
CA CYS A 122 19.41 7.18 5.04
C CYS A 122 18.54 5.98 5.36
N TYR A 123 18.91 4.79 4.86
CA TYR A 123 18.23 3.54 5.15
C TYR A 123 19.00 2.72 6.20
N ARG A 124 18.25 2.12 7.13
CA ARG A 124 18.78 1.14 8.07
C ARG A 124 19.07 -0.20 7.37
N GLU A 125 18.08 -0.66 6.59
CA GLU A 125 18.17 -1.87 5.78
C GLU A 125 17.60 -1.64 4.37
N LEU A 126 18.11 -2.39 3.39
CA LEU A 126 17.61 -2.43 2.02
C LEU A 126 17.28 -3.87 1.65
N LEU A 127 16.01 -4.13 1.33
CA LEU A 127 15.46 -5.46 1.14
C LEU A 127 15.10 -5.69 -0.33
N ASP A 128 15.70 -6.71 -0.95
CA ASP A 128 15.32 -7.21 -2.28
C ASP A 128 14.08 -8.08 -2.14
N ALA A 129 12.92 -7.53 -2.52
CA ALA A 129 11.64 -8.23 -2.41
C ALA A 129 10.68 -7.91 -3.56
N ASP A 130 10.02 -8.96 -4.06
CA ASP A 130 8.94 -8.87 -5.04
C ASP A 130 7.61 -8.60 -4.31
N LEU A 131 7.20 -7.34 -4.29
CA LEU A 131 5.99 -6.87 -3.61
C LEU A 131 4.67 -7.37 -4.25
N THR A 132 4.72 -8.10 -5.38
CA THR A 132 3.55 -8.78 -5.97
C THR A 132 3.25 -10.11 -5.32
N LYS A 133 4.18 -10.62 -4.53
CA LYS A 133 4.06 -11.86 -3.78
C LYS A 133 3.73 -11.54 -2.33
N PRO A 134 3.16 -12.51 -1.59
CA PRO A 134 3.04 -12.37 -0.15
C PRO A 134 4.45 -12.07 0.40
N VAL A 135 4.68 -10.82 0.73
CA VAL A 135 5.96 -10.41 1.30
C VAL A 135 5.91 -10.83 2.75
N TYR A 136 6.83 -11.69 3.13
CA TYR A 136 7.03 -12.10 4.51
C TYR A 136 7.76 -10.99 5.28
N PHE A 137 7.23 -9.77 5.24
CA PHE A 137 7.55 -8.83 6.30
C PHE A 137 6.97 -9.41 7.58
N ALA A 138 7.70 -9.31 8.65
CA ALA A 138 7.13 -9.65 9.94
C ALA A 138 5.82 -8.86 10.07
N ALA A 139 4.69 -9.56 10.22
CA ALA A 139 3.41 -8.89 10.45
C ALA A 139 3.55 -7.97 11.67
N ASN A 140 2.88 -6.81 11.62
CA ASN A 140 2.91 -5.84 12.72
C ASN A 140 4.33 -5.34 13.07
N HIS A 141 5.18 -5.09 12.08
CA HIS A 141 6.56 -4.64 12.29
C HIS A 141 6.70 -3.11 12.23
N TYR A 142 6.11 -2.46 11.23
CA TYR A 142 6.31 -1.05 10.97
C TYR A 142 5.24 -0.16 11.62
N ASP A 143 5.67 0.98 12.16
CA ASP A 143 4.78 2.02 12.68
C ASP A 143 4.19 2.85 11.53
N LEU A 144 4.93 2.97 10.43
CA LEU A 144 4.56 3.74 9.25
C LEU A 144 4.99 3.02 7.97
N LEU A 145 4.10 2.98 6.99
CA LEU A 145 4.38 2.54 5.64
C LEU A 145 4.26 3.74 4.70
N VAL A 146 5.31 3.98 3.91
CA VAL A 146 5.34 5.05 2.92
C VAL A 146 5.63 4.51 1.53
N SER A 147 5.20 5.23 0.50
CA SER A 147 5.56 4.94 -0.89
C SER A 147 5.42 6.18 -1.74
N CYS A 148 6.32 6.29 -2.74
CA CYS A 148 6.26 7.34 -3.73
C CYS A 148 6.57 6.76 -5.12
N GLY A 149 5.53 6.69 -5.99
CA GLY A 149 5.70 6.23 -7.37
C GLY A 149 5.48 4.74 -7.64
N LEU A 150 5.27 3.90 -6.62
CA LEU A 150 5.01 2.46 -6.79
C LEU A 150 3.61 2.17 -7.33
N PHE A 151 2.61 3.00 -6.99
CA PHE A 151 1.23 2.84 -7.42
C PHE A 151 0.95 3.70 -8.65
N ALA A 152 1.44 3.24 -9.81
CA ALA A 152 1.35 3.91 -11.10
C ALA A 152 0.93 2.93 -12.20
N PRO A 153 0.50 3.40 -13.39
CA PRO A 153 0.10 2.52 -14.49
C PRO A 153 1.15 1.47 -14.84
N GLY A 154 0.75 0.21 -14.86
CA GLY A 154 1.64 -0.93 -15.13
C GLY A 154 2.40 -1.46 -13.91
N LEU A 155 2.27 -0.84 -12.75
CA LEU A 155 2.86 -1.26 -11.47
C LEU A 155 1.79 -1.83 -10.51
N LEU A 156 1.98 -1.66 -9.21
CA LEU A 156 1.09 -2.24 -8.19
C LEU A 156 -0.27 -1.53 -8.12
N GLY A 157 -1.29 -2.26 -7.68
CA GLY A 157 -2.66 -1.76 -7.54
C GLY A 157 -3.16 -1.77 -6.10
N ALA A 158 -4.45 -1.46 -5.94
CA ALA A 158 -5.08 -1.33 -4.63
C ALA A 158 -5.03 -2.61 -3.79
N SER A 159 -5.20 -3.79 -4.40
CA SER A 159 -5.12 -5.07 -3.67
C SER A 159 -3.72 -5.34 -3.12
N ASP A 160 -2.68 -4.92 -3.86
CA ASP A 160 -1.31 -5.04 -3.39
C ASP A 160 -1.08 -4.11 -2.18
N LEU A 161 -1.58 -2.86 -2.25
CA LEU A 161 -1.51 -1.91 -1.14
C LEU A 161 -2.19 -2.46 0.13
N VAL A 162 -3.42 -2.96 0.01
CA VAL A 162 -4.16 -3.52 1.16
C VAL A 162 -3.43 -4.74 1.75
N ALA A 163 -2.83 -5.59 0.91
CA ALA A 163 -2.03 -6.72 1.39
C ALA A 163 -0.81 -6.27 2.21
N MET A 164 -0.15 -5.18 1.83
CA MET A 164 1.02 -4.64 2.53
C MET A 164 0.67 -4.04 3.90
N VAL A 165 -0.58 -3.65 4.15
CA VAL A 165 -1.03 -3.16 5.46
C VAL A 165 -0.79 -4.19 6.57
N GLN A 166 -0.69 -5.47 6.25
CA GLN A 166 -0.38 -6.51 7.25
C GLN A 166 0.99 -6.30 7.92
N SER A 167 1.95 -5.67 7.24
CA SER A 167 3.26 -5.36 7.80
C SER A 167 3.23 -4.20 8.81
N VAL A 168 2.18 -3.40 8.78
CA VAL A 168 2.00 -2.24 9.67
C VAL A 168 1.44 -2.70 11.01
N LYS A 169 1.94 -2.15 12.11
CA LYS A 169 1.43 -2.38 13.48
C LYS A 169 -0.03 -1.93 13.61
N ALA A 170 -0.73 -2.46 14.58
CA ALA A 170 -2.05 -1.97 14.96
C ALA A 170 -1.99 -0.44 15.23
N ARG A 171 -2.88 0.33 14.62
CA ARG A 171 -2.90 1.80 14.63
C ARG A 171 -1.71 2.46 13.95
N GLY A 172 -0.83 1.70 13.28
CA GLY A 172 0.21 2.24 12.44
C GLY A 172 -0.37 2.90 11.19
N ARG A 173 0.38 3.80 10.61
CA ARG A 173 -0.07 4.70 9.54
C ARG A 173 0.42 4.26 8.17
N VAL A 174 -0.31 4.67 7.15
CA VAL A 174 0.05 4.50 5.75
C VAL A 174 -0.07 5.84 5.05
N ILE A 175 1.00 6.28 4.37
CA ILE A 175 1.06 7.52 3.60
C ILE A 175 1.67 7.18 2.23
N VAL A 176 0.86 7.11 1.20
CA VAL A 176 1.31 6.63 -0.13
C VAL A 176 0.85 7.55 -1.25
N GLY A 177 1.75 7.85 -2.17
CA GLY A 177 1.44 8.56 -3.41
C GLY A 177 0.96 7.58 -4.49
N ILE A 178 -0.21 7.84 -5.05
CA ILE A 178 -0.86 7.03 -6.09
C ILE A 178 -1.07 7.93 -7.30
N ASP A 179 -0.55 7.53 -8.47
CA ASP A 179 -0.85 8.23 -9.72
C ASP A 179 -2.36 8.35 -9.91
N LYS A 180 -2.86 9.56 -10.16
CA LYS A 180 -4.29 9.82 -10.21
C LYS A 180 -4.98 9.04 -11.33
N SER A 181 -4.34 8.94 -12.50
CA SER A 181 -4.90 8.17 -13.62
C SER A 181 -4.97 6.68 -13.30
N HIS A 182 -4.00 6.18 -12.53
CA HIS A 182 -3.99 4.80 -12.04
C HIS A 182 -5.07 4.57 -10.99
N PHE A 183 -5.24 5.50 -10.06
CA PHE A 183 -6.31 5.46 -9.05
C PHE A 183 -7.69 5.38 -9.70
N ASP A 184 -7.95 6.23 -10.69
CA ASP A 184 -9.24 6.31 -11.38
C ASP A 184 -9.55 5.04 -12.21
N ASN A 185 -8.51 4.35 -12.74
CA ASN A 185 -8.66 3.22 -13.65
C ASN A 185 -8.43 1.83 -13.01
N ALA A 186 -7.80 1.74 -11.85
CA ALA A 186 -7.34 0.48 -11.26
C ALA A 186 -8.15 0.00 -10.04
N ALA A 187 -9.44 0.32 -10.00
CA ALA A 187 -10.39 -0.12 -8.97
C ALA A 187 -10.00 0.27 -7.52
N PHE A 188 -9.12 1.27 -7.31
CA PHE A 188 -8.72 1.71 -5.97
C PHE A 188 -9.93 2.03 -5.09
N THR A 189 -10.90 2.79 -5.62
CA THR A 189 -12.11 3.17 -4.87
C THR A 189 -12.89 1.96 -4.35
N ILE A 190 -12.96 0.88 -5.14
CA ILE A 190 -13.72 -0.32 -4.75
C ILE A 190 -12.96 -1.09 -3.68
N VAL A 191 -11.70 -1.40 -3.93
CA VAL A 191 -10.87 -2.23 -3.04
C VAL A 191 -10.62 -1.52 -1.69
N ILE A 192 -10.35 -0.23 -1.71
CA ILE A 192 -10.16 0.56 -0.48
C ILE A 192 -11.47 0.59 0.33
N ARG A 193 -12.62 0.81 -0.31
CA ARG A 193 -13.91 0.79 0.39
C ARG A 193 -14.22 -0.58 1.00
N GLU A 194 -13.90 -1.67 0.31
CA GLU A 194 -14.02 -3.02 0.86
C GLU A 194 -13.11 -3.20 2.08
N ALA A 195 -11.86 -2.74 2.02
CA ALA A 195 -10.93 -2.80 3.15
C ALA A 195 -11.40 -1.97 4.36
N VAL A 196 -12.04 -0.83 4.14
CA VAL A 196 -12.68 -0.02 5.20
C VAL A 196 -13.89 -0.78 5.79
N TRP A 197 -14.75 -1.33 4.93
CA TRP A 197 -15.93 -2.09 5.36
C TRP A 197 -15.55 -3.34 6.19
N ASP A 198 -14.50 -4.03 5.77
CA ASP A 198 -13.97 -5.21 6.47
C ASP A 198 -13.19 -4.86 7.74
N GLY A 199 -13.05 -3.57 8.06
CA GLY A 199 -12.35 -3.11 9.26
C GLY A 199 -10.85 -3.35 9.22
N ILE A 200 -10.23 -3.40 8.04
CA ILE A 200 -8.78 -3.55 7.87
C ILE A 200 -8.08 -2.20 8.02
N ILE A 201 -8.66 -1.14 7.44
CA ILE A 201 -8.14 0.22 7.47
C ILE A 201 -9.22 1.23 7.85
N THR A 202 -8.82 2.39 8.34
CA THR A 202 -9.74 3.54 8.51
C THR A 202 -10.09 4.15 7.15
N GLU A 203 -11.15 4.96 7.09
CA GLU A 203 -11.47 5.75 5.90
C GLU A 203 -10.27 6.63 5.53
N PRO A 204 -9.74 6.54 4.29
CA PRO A 204 -8.61 7.35 3.87
C PRO A 204 -8.97 8.82 3.67
N THR A 205 -8.02 9.71 3.96
CA THR A 205 -8.01 11.06 3.41
C THR A 205 -7.13 11.11 2.18
N TYR A 206 -7.47 11.98 1.22
CA TYR A 206 -6.73 12.14 -0.01
C TYR A 206 -6.34 13.60 -0.22
N THR A 207 -5.06 13.81 -0.55
CA THR A 207 -4.54 15.11 -0.96
C THR A 207 -4.09 15.02 -2.41
N GLU A 208 -4.70 15.78 -3.32
CA GLU A 208 -4.26 15.86 -4.71
C GLU A 208 -3.08 16.80 -4.83
N VAL A 209 -2.01 16.35 -5.48
CA VAL A 209 -0.77 17.10 -5.69
C VAL A 209 -0.26 16.91 -7.12
N ASP A 210 0.61 17.83 -7.58
CA ASP A 210 1.38 17.61 -8.79
C ASP A 210 2.48 16.56 -8.54
N ILE A 211 2.75 15.71 -9.55
CA ILE A 211 3.90 14.80 -9.51
C ILE A 211 5.16 15.57 -9.86
N PHE A 212 5.09 16.49 -10.81
CA PHE A 212 6.20 17.27 -11.32
C PHE A 212 5.99 18.77 -11.10
N ASP A 213 7.09 19.50 -10.99
CA ASP A 213 7.05 20.95 -10.84
C ASP A 213 6.65 21.67 -12.14
N VAL A 214 6.44 22.98 -12.05
CA VAL A 214 5.96 23.81 -13.17
C VAL A 214 6.94 23.93 -14.35
N ASN A 215 8.21 23.55 -14.17
CA ASN A 215 9.24 23.61 -15.20
C ASN A 215 9.36 22.29 -15.98
N SER A 216 8.72 21.22 -15.49
CA SER A 216 8.74 19.93 -16.15
C SER A 216 7.84 19.91 -17.39
N ASP A 217 8.26 19.21 -18.43
CA ASP A 217 7.42 18.88 -19.59
C ASP A 217 6.26 17.92 -19.21
N ARG A 218 6.34 17.32 -18.02
CA ARG A 218 5.30 16.48 -17.41
C ARG A 218 4.42 17.22 -16.40
N PHE A 219 4.54 18.54 -16.32
CA PHE A 219 3.69 19.36 -15.44
C PHE A 219 2.20 19.12 -15.73
N GLY A 220 1.41 18.95 -14.65
CA GLY A 220 -0.01 18.64 -14.73
C GLY A 220 -0.35 17.17 -14.53
N GLU A 221 0.63 16.27 -14.52
CA GLU A 221 0.43 14.93 -14.00
C GLU A 221 0.19 14.99 -12.49
N LYS A 222 -0.90 14.34 -12.03
CA LYS A 222 -1.38 14.42 -10.65
C LYS A 222 -1.21 13.09 -9.92
N ALA A 223 -1.00 13.19 -8.61
CA ALA A 223 -1.12 12.07 -7.69
C ALA A 223 -2.15 12.38 -6.59
N LEU A 224 -2.71 11.32 -6.01
CA LEU A 224 -3.44 11.37 -4.76
C LEU A 224 -2.52 10.80 -3.67
N ILE A 225 -2.20 11.60 -2.66
CA ILE A 225 -1.56 11.06 -1.46
C ILE A 225 -2.66 10.57 -0.55
N ALA A 226 -2.74 9.25 -0.39
CA ALA A 226 -3.68 8.58 0.49
C ALA A 226 -3.07 8.42 1.88
N GLN A 227 -3.81 8.77 2.92
CA GLN A 227 -3.43 8.64 4.32
C GLN A 227 -4.50 7.89 5.09
N PHE A 228 -4.12 6.83 5.77
CA PHE A 228 -5.03 6.03 6.59
C PHE A 228 -4.26 5.26 7.66
N THR A 229 -4.99 4.61 8.55
CA THR A 229 -4.45 3.86 9.69
C THR A 229 -4.92 2.41 9.62
N LYS A 230 -4.07 1.46 9.98
CA LYS A 230 -4.47 0.07 10.19
C LYS A 230 -5.38 -0.03 11.39
N VAL A 231 -6.53 -0.67 11.23
CA VAL A 231 -7.45 -0.95 12.34
C VAL A 231 -6.90 -2.10 13.17
N PRO A 232 -6.88 -2.00 14.52
CA PRO A 232 -6.49 -3.10 15.39
C PRO A 232 -7.41 -4.31 15.21
N THR A 233 -6.85 -5.49 15.20
CA THR A 233 -7.61 -6.74 15.26
C THR A 233 -7.71 -7.25 16.70
N LEU A 234 -8.58 -8.23 16.95
CA LEU A 234 -8.71 -8.83 18.29
C LEU A 234 -7.45 -9.59 18.76
N ASN A 235 -6.50 -9.80 17.85
CA ASN A 235 -5.26 -10.54 18.09
C ASN A 235 -4.01 -9.67 18.12
N ASP A 236 -4.15 -8.34 18.01
CA ASP A 236 -3.05 -7.36 18.07
C ASP A 236 -2.69 -6.94 19.50
#